data_d2ef8d26a9c9eba7179a4936f626346b
#
_entry.id   d2ef8d26a9c9eba7179a4936f626346b
#
_cell.length_a   1.000
_cell.length_b   1.000
_cell.length_c   1.000
_cell.angle_alpha   90.00
_cell.angle_beta   90.00
_cell.angle_gamma   90.00
#
_symmetry.space_group_name_H-M   'P 1'
#
loop_
_entity.id
_entity.type
_entity.pdbx_description
1 polymer ?
#
loop_
_entity_poly.entity_id
_entity_poly.type
_entity_poly.pdbx_seq_one_letter_code
_entity_poly.pdbx_strand_id
1 'polypeptide(L)'
;YLAQPHDHLLFSYHGIPVRHLTKADSSCAHCQVVADCCNTPSPAHATCYKAQVTATTRLFAKQAGLDPAKYSQTFQSRLVGEPWLSPYTDVTLEELPKRGVKRLLVITPAFVTDCLETLEEIRGEGAEDFKAAGGEEFTHIPCLNDQPVWIDFLTRRVERWQQTGAVAAS
;
A
#
# COMPACT_ATOMS: atom_id res chain seq x y z
N TYR A 1 -6.05 5.09 15.15
CA TYR A 1 -5.33 6.08 14.35
C TYR A 1 -6.26 7.00 13.57
N LEU A 2 -7.26 6.49 12.85
CA LEU A 2 -8.18 7.35 12.08
C LEU A 2 -8.96 8.37 12.92
N ALA A 3 -9.12 8.14 14.23
CA ALA A 3 -9.75 9.11 15.14
C ALA A 3 -8.80 10.26 15.53
N GLN A 4 -7.51 10.17 15.23
CA GLN A 4 -6.57 11.26 15.46
C GLN A 4 -6.73 12.34 14.38
N PRO A 5 -6.50 13.62 14.70
CA PRO A 5 -6.49 14.67 13.71
C PRO A 5 -5.42 14.39 12.63
N HIS A 6 -5.84 14.31 11.38
CA HIS A 6 -4.95 14.15 10.22
C HIS A 6 -5.56 14.81 9.00
N ASP A 7 -4.71 15.20 8.07
CA ASP A 7 -5.12 15.86 6.84
C ASP A 7 -5.16 14.88 5.67
N HIS A 8 -4.30 13.84 5.71
CA HIS A 8 -4.19 12.85 4.65
C HIS A 8 -3.74 11.48 5.18
N LEU A 9 -4.22 10.40 4.56
CA LEU A 9 -3.78 9.03 4.79
C LEU A 9 -3.04 8.50 3.54
N LEU A 10 -1.78 8.16 3.67
CA LEU A 10 -0.97 7.59 2.60
C LEU A 10 -0.86 6.08 2.76
N PHE A 11 -1.27 5.34 1.73
CA PHE A 11 -1.03 3.91 1.61
C PHE A 11 0.28 3.72 0.84
N SER A 12 1.31 3.23 1.51
CA SER A 12 2.59 2.92 0.89
C SER A 12 2.78 1.41 0.76
N TYR A 13 3.01 0.95 -0.46
CA TYR A 13 3.27 -0.45 -0.79
C TYR A 13 4.68 -0.62 -1.31
N HIS A 14 5.28 -1.80 -1.13
CA HIS A 14 6.56 -2.07 -1.79
C HIS A 14 6.39 -1.98 -3.30
N GLY A 15 7.24 -1.20 -3.97
CA GLY A 15 7.29 -1.13 -5.42
C GLY A 15 7.79 -2.43 -6.05
N ILE A 16 7.44 -2.65 -7.31
CA ILE A 16 8.05 -3.69 -8.13
C ILE A 16 8.33 -3.12 -9.52
N PRO A 17 9.29 -3.68 -10.28
CA PRO A 17 9.52 -3.29 -11.66
C PRO A 17 8.27 -3.47 -12.52
N VAL A 18 7.94 -2.47 -13.34
CA VAL A 18 6.75 -2.49 -14.22
C VAL A 18 6.72 -3.74 -15.12
N ARG A 19 7.88 -4.21 -15.56
CA ARG A 19 7.99 -5.43 -16.39
C ARG A 19 7.40 -6.68 -15.71
N HIS A 20 7.36 -6.74 -14.38
CA HIS A 20 6.77 -7.87 -13.66
C HIS A 20 5.25 -7.92 -13.83
N LEU A 21 4.60 -6.74 -13.91
CA LEU A 21 3.15 -6.68 -14.15
C LEU A 21 2.80 -7.16 -15.56
N THR A 22 3.54 -6.69 -16.57
CA THR A 22 3.29 -7.09 -17.96
C THR A 22 3.55 -8.57 -18.20
N LYS A 23 4.55 -9.15 -17.52
CA LYS A 23 4.80 -10.60 -17.55
C LYS A 23 3.74 -11.44 -16.86
N ALA A 24 3.06 -10.89 -15.85
CA ALA A 24 1.98 -11.59 -15.14
C ALA A 24 0.66 -11.58 -15.91
N ASP A 25 0.50 -10.70 -16.89
CA ASP A 25 -0.69 -10.65 -17.76
C ASP A 25 -0.50 -11.55 -19.00
N SER A 26 -1.04 -12.75 -18.93
CA SER A 26 -0.97 -13.72 -20.03
C SER A 26 -1.71 -13.27 -21.31
N SER A 27 -2.61 -12.30 -21.20
CA SER A 27 -3.32 -11.75 -22.37
C SER A 27 -2.46 -10.78 -23.16
N CYS A 28 -1.42 -10.17 -22.52
CA CYS A 28 -0.60 -9.09 -23.07
C CYS A 28 -1.41 -7.87 -23.57
N ALA A 29 -2.67 -7.76 -23.19
CA ALA A 29 -3.63 -6.79 -23.72
C ALA A 29 -4.32 -5.94 -22.64
N HIS A 30 -4.06 -6.18 -21.36
CA HIS A 30 -4.72 -5.49 -20.26
C HIS A 30 -3.76 -4.66 -19.41
N CYS A 31 -2.77 -5.29 -18.78
CA CYS A 31 -1.86 -4.63 -17.86
C CYS A 31 -0.99 -3.60 -18.57
N GLN A 32 -1.03 -2.34 -18.11
CA GLN A 32 -0.33 -1.18 -18.72
C GLN A 32 -0.78 -0.82 -20.15
N VAL A 33 -1.78 -1.51 -20.72
CA VAL A 33 -2.37 -1.25 -22.03
C VAL A 33 -3.71 -0.53 -21.88
N VAL A 34 -4.56 -1.05 -20.99
CA VAL A 34 -5.86 -0.44 -20.71
C VAL A 34 -5.70 0.71 -19.72
N ALA A 35 -6.27 1.86 -20.04
CA ALA A 35 -6.34 2.98 -19.10
C ALA A 35 -7.08 2.54 -17.83
N ASP A 36 -6.55 2.92 -16.66
CA ASP A 36 -7.09 2.51 -15.37
C ASP A 36 -7.29 0.98 -15.22
N CYS A 37 -6.34 0.22 -15.73
CA CYS A 37 -6.42 -1.24 -15.81
C CYS A 37 -6.72 -1.93 -14.46
N CYS A 38 -6.31 -1.35 -13.33
CA CYS A 38 -6.56 -1.91 -11.99
C CYS A 38 -8.04 -1.80 -11.55
N ASN A 39 -8.82 -0.89 -12.13
CA ASN A 39 -10.26 -0.74 -11.85
C ASN A 39 -11.14 -1.27 -12.99
N THR A 40 -10.55 -1.59 -14.15
CA THR A 40 -11.25 -2.23 -15.27
C THR A 40 -11.20 -3.75 -15.09
N PRO A 41 -12.35 -4.45 -14.89
CA PRO A 41 -12.36 -5.88 -14.61
C PRO A 41 -11.60 -6.72 -15.64
N SER A 42 -10.74 -7.62 -15.16
CA SER A 42 -9.94 -8.52 -16.01
C SER A 42 -9.51 -9.78 -15.25
N PRO A 43 -9.42 -10.94 -15.92
CA PRO A 43 -8.80 -12.13 -15.35
C PRO A 43 -7.35 -11.92 -14.90
N ALA A 44 -6.62 -10.96 -15.50
CA ALA A 44 -5.26 -10.60 -15.12
C ALA A 44 -5.14 -10.13 -13.65
N HIS A 45 -6.23 -9.63 -13.05
CA HIS A 45 -6.22 -9.19 -11.64
C HIS A 45 -5.90 -10.32 -10.65
N ALA A 46 -6.21 -11.56 -10.97
CA ALA A 46 -5.93 -12.70 -10.10
C ALA A 46 -4.44 -12.85 -9.74
N THR A 47 -3.55 -12.42 -10.63
CA THR A 47 -2.09 -12.50 -10.48
C THR A 47 -1.39 -11.13 -10.49
N CYS A 48 -2.12 -10.05 -10.71
CA CYS A 48 -1.56 -8.71 -10.79
C CYS A 48 -1.39 -8.09 -9.41
N TYR A 49 -0.15 -7.92 -8.96
CA TYR A 49 0.18 -7.27 -7.68
C TYR A 49 -0.45 -5.88 -7.54
N LYS A 50 -0.31 -5.02 -8.57
CA LYS A 50 -0.87 -3.66 -8.53
C LYS A 50 -2.39 -3.67 -8.36
N ALA A 51 -3.09 -4.56 -9.05
CA ALA A 51 -4.56 -4.68 -8.91
C ALA A 51 -4.95 -5.12 -7.50
N GLN A 52 -4.23 -6.07 -6.91
CA GLN A 52 -4.50 -6.57 -5.55
C GLN A 52 -4.30 -5.47 -4.49
N VAL A 53 -3.19 -4.74 -4.53
CA VAL A 53 -2.95 -3.66 -3.56
C VAL A 53 -3.89 -2.48 -3.77
N THR A 54 -4.27 -2.17 -5.02
CA THR A 54 -5.28 -1.16 -5.32
C THR A 54 -6.66 -1.57 -4.79
N ALA A 55 -7.02 -2.84 -4.92
CA ALA A 55 -8.26 -3.38 -4.33
C ALA A 55 -8.23 -3.29 -2.81
N THR A 56 -7.10 -3.59 -2.17
CA THR A 56 -6.92 -3.46 -0.71
C THR A 56 -7.16 -2.03 -0.26
N THR A 57 -6.50 -1.04 -0.89
CA THR A 57 -6.71 0.38 -0.59
C THR A 57 -8.17 0.78 -0.75
N ARG A 58 -8.80 0.42 -1.87
CA ARG A 58 -10.20 0.76 -2.15
C ARG A 58 -11.17 0.15 -1.15
N LEU A 59 -10.99 -1.12 -0.80
CA LEU A 59 -11.85 -1.81 0.18
C LEU A 59 -11.70 -1.21 1.56
N PHE A 60 -10.47 -0.92 1.98
CA PHE A 60 -10.21 -0.24 3.24
C PHE A 60 -10.87 1.14 3.26
N ALA A 61 -10.63 1.97 2.24
CA ALA A 61 -11.20 3.31 2.16
C ALA A 61 -12.74 3.28 2.20
N LYS A 62 -13.38 2.34 1.49
CA LYS A 62 -14.82 2.13 1.52
C LYS A 62 -15.31 1.74 2.91
N GLN A 63 -14.66 0.78 3.57
CA GLN A 63 -15.07 0.31 4.89
C GLN A 63 -14.88 1.36 5.97
N ALA A 64 -13.81 2.16 5.87
CA ALA A 64 -13.50 3.23 6.80
C ALA A 64 -14.23 4.56 6.49
N GLY A 65 -14.99 4.63 5.39
CA GLY A 65 -15.72 5.84 4.99
C GLY A 65 -14.79 7.01 4.64
N LEU A 66 -13.62 6.74 4.06
CA LEU A 66 -12.65 7.80 3.76
C LEU A 66 -13.10 8.66 2.58
N ASP A 67 -12.88 9.96 2.70
CA ASP A 67 -13.00 10.90 1.61
C ASP A 67 -11.91 10.63 0.55
N PRO A 68 -12.27 10.39 -0.73
CA PRO A 68 -11.29 10.16 -1.80
C PRO A 68 -10.24 11.26 -1.96
N ALA A 69 -10.53 12.48 -1.56
CA ALA A 69 -9.58 13.59 -1.61
C ALA A 69 -8.53 13.53 -0.47
N LYS A 70 -8.76 12.70 0.56
CA LYS A 70 -7.95 12.65 1.78
C LYS A 70 -7.11 11.37 1.91
N TYR A 71 -6.99 10.60 0.87
CA TYR A 71 -6.04 9.49 0.85
C TYR A 71 -5.41 9.29 -0.53
N SER A 72 -4.27 8.65 -0.57
CA SER A 72 -3.60 8.26 -1.80
C SER A 72 -2.81 6.96 -1.62
N GLN A 73 -2.46 6.34 -2.75
CA GLN A 73 -1.66 5.13 -2.80
C GLN A 73 -0.35 5.41 -3.53
N THR A 74 0.75 4.94 -2.96
CA THR A 74 2.11 5.10 -3.49
C THR A 74 2.90 3.80 -3.39
N PHE A 75 4.10 3.81 -3.98
CA PHE A 75 5.02 2.68 -3.98
C PHE A 75 6.40 3.13 -3.52
N GLN A 76 6.95 2.40 -2.54
CA GLN A 76 8.24 2.63 -1.91
C GLN A 76 9.33 1.67 -2.41
N SER A 77 10.56 1.83 -1.94
CA SER A 77 11.68 0.88 -2.08
C SER A 77 12.09 0.63 -3.53
N ARG A 78 11.95 1.64 -4.40
CA ARG A 78 12.37 1.52 -5.81
C ARG A 78 13.88 1.46 -5.94
N LEU A 79 14.36 0.66 -6.87
CA LEU A 79 15.76 0.66 -7.29
C LEU A 79 15.94 1.45 -8.58
N VAL A 80 17.16 1.94 -8.77
CA VAL A 80 17.55 2.62 -10.01
C VAL A 80 17.78 1.63 -11.14
N GLY A 81 17.63 2.07 -12.40
CA GLY A 81 18.01 1.30 -13.59
C GLY A 81 16.87 0.81 -14.46
N GLU A 82 15.63 0.76 -13.95
CA GLU A 82 14.44 0.41 -14.72
C GLU A 82 13.17 1.08 -14.13
N PRO A 83 12.07 1.19 -14.90
CA PRO A 83 10.83 1.73 -14.38
C PRO A 83 10.19 0.84 -13.30
N TRP A 84 9.85 1.44 -12.16
CA TRP A 84 9.12 0.84 -11.06
C TRP A 84 7.71 1.41 -10.96
N LEU A 85 6.84 0.72 -10.22
CA LEU A 85 5.49 1.22 -9.95
C LEU A 85 5.53 2.60 -9.32
N SER A 86 4.64 3.47 -9.82
CA SER A 86 4.44 4.83 -9.33
C SER A 86 2.95 5.06 -9.01
N PRO A 87 2.60 6.15 -8.26
CA PRO A 87 3.46 7.22 -7.74
C PRO A 87 4.47 6.73 -6.71
N TYR A 88 5.64 7.37 -6.63
CA TYR A 88 6.69 7.03 -5.69
C TYR A 88 6.43 7.65 -4.32
N THR A 89 6.69 6.91 -3.24
CA THR A 89 6.40 7.37 -1.87
C THR A 89 7.29 8.56 -1.50
N ASP A 90 8.60 8.49 -1.73
CA ASP A 90 9.57 9.56 -1.48
C ASP A 90 9.14 10.89 -2.12
N VAL A 91 8.84 10.88 -3.41
CA VAL A 91 8.38 12.06 -4.16
C VAL A 91 7.06 12.59 -3.60
N THR A 92 6.11 11.69 -3.27
CA THR A 92 4.81 12.09 -2.74
C THR A 92 4.92 12.72 -1.36
N LEU A 93 5.83 12.24 -0.51
CA LEU A 93 6.09 12.80 0.81
C LEU A 93 6.57 14.26 0.74
N GLU A 94 7.38 14.60 -0.26
CA GLU A 94 7.80 15.98 -0.51
C GLU A 94 6.70 16.87 -1.14
N GLU A 95 5.77 16.28 -1.89
CA GLU A 95 4.71 17.02 -2.57
C GLU A 95 3.50 17.33 -1.68
N LEU A 96 3.13 16.43 -0.78
CA LEU A 96 1.95 16.58 0.07
C LEU A 96 1.98 17.87 0.92
N PRO A 97 3.10 18.26 1.58
CA PRO A 97 3.16 19.53 2.32
C PRO A 97 2.96 20.76 1.43
N LYS A 98 3.44 20.73 0.18
CA LYS A 98 3.26 21.81 -0.81
C LYS A 98 1.78 21.99 -1.20
N ARG A 99 0.97 20.95 -1.02
CA ARG A 99 -0.50 20.97 -1.22
C ARG A 99 -1.27 21.31 0.05
N GLY A 100 -0.59 21.65 1.15
CA GLY A 100 -1.21 22.04 2.42
C GLY A 100 -1.42 20.91 3.41
N VAL A 101 -0.95 19.70 3.14
CA VAL A 101 -1.00 18.59 4.11
C VAL A 101 0.05 18.82 5.20
N LYS A 102 -0.40 18.99 6.44
CA LYS A 102 0.46 19.23 7.59
C LYS A 102 0.58 18.02 8.51
N ARG A 103 -0.47 17.21 8.59
CA ARG A 103 -0.55 16.01 9.44
C ARG A 103 -0.80 14.80 8.57
N LEU A 104 0.20 13.94 8.46
CA LEU A 104 0.16 12.76 7.62
C LEU A 104 0.10 11.47 8.45
N LEU A 105 -0.87 10.61 8.13
CA LEU A 105 -0.84 9.20 8.51
C LEU A 105 -0.28 8.38 7.37
N VAL A 106 0.60 7.42 7.66
CA VAL A 106 1.11 6.47 6.67
C VAL A 106 0.83 5.05 7.15
N ILE A 107 0.28 4.23 6.26
CA ILE A 107 0.08 2.81 6.48
C ILE A 107 0.75 2.01 5.38
N THR A 108 1.36 0.88 5.73
CA THR A 108 2.12 0.00 4.83
C THR A 108 1.48 -1.40 4.75
N PRO A 109 0.31 -1.58 4.08
CA PRO A 109 -0.52 -2.78 4.27
C PRO A 109 0.08 -4.07 3.69
N ALA A 110 1.08 -3.99 2.82
CA ALA A 110 1.78 -5.17 2.31
C ALA A 110 2.82 -5.73 3.30
N PHE A 111 3.13 -4.98 4.35
CA PHE A 111 4.07 -5.37 5.39
C PHE A 111 3.31 -5.81 6.63
N VAL A 112 3.41 -7.08 6.95
CA VAL A 112 2.74 -7.68 8.12
C VAL A 112 3.54 -7.44 9.39
N THR A 113 4.86 -7.51 9.27
CA THR A 113 5.82 -7.25 10.35
C THR A 113 6.69 -6.08 9.99
N ASP A 114 6.99 -5.22 10.97
CA ASP A 114 7.91 -4.11 10.77
C ASP A 114 9.31 -4.62 10.37
N CYS A 115 9.92 -3.94 9.40
CA CYS A 115 11.20 -4.27 8.80
C CYS A 115 11.94 -2.97 8.43
N LEU A 116 13.09 -3.06 7.75
CA LEU A 116 13.86 -1.87 7.35
C LEU A 116 13.02 -0.92 6.50
N GLU A 117 12.24 -1.45 5.57
CA GLU A 117 11.40 -0.67 4.67
C GLU A 117 10.27 0.08 5.39
N THR A 118 9.86 -0.35 6.58
CA THR A 118 8.84 0.34 7.37
C THR A 118 9.46 1.23 8.46
N LEU A 119 10.56 0.82 9.07
CA LEU A 119 11.17 1.54 10.18
C LEU A 119 12.16 2.60 9.71
N GLU A 120 13.07 2.26 8.80
CA GLU A 120 14.07 3.20 8.31
C GLU A 120 13.52 4.04 7.14
N GLU A 121 13.09 3.39 6.05
CA GLU A 121 12.67 4.10 4.85
C GLU A 121 11.42 4.96 5.09
N ILE A 122 10.37 4.44 5.76
CA ILE A 122 9.12 5.19 5.95
C ILE A 122 9.14 6.00 7.25
N ARG A 123 9.40 5.35 8.39
CA ARG A 123 9.27 6.00 9.70
C ARG A 123 10.43 6.94 10.01
N GLY A 124 11.64 6.62 9.53
CA GLY A 124 12.84 7.44 9.63
C GLY A 124 12.92 8.47 8.51
N GLU A 125 13.51 8.08 7.39
CA GLU A 125 13.78 8.96 6.23
C GLU A 125 12.52 9.65 5.70
N GLY A 126 11.43 8.91 5.50
CA GLY A 126 10.19 9.48 5.00
C GLY A 126 9.58 10.54 5.91
N ALA A 127 9.71 10.38 7.23
CA ALA A 127 9.26 11.40 8.18
C ALA A 127 10.15 12.66 8.13
N GLU A 128 11.46 12.51 7.92
CA GLU A 128 12.39 13.60 7.76
C GLU A 128 12.08 14.39 6.47
N ASP A 129 11.92 13.70 5.35
CA ASP A 129 11.59 14.29 4.04
C ASP A 129 10.27 15.07 4.08
N PHE A 130 9.22 14.48 4.67
CA PHE A 130 7.93 15.14 4.82
C PHE A 130 8.03 16.41 5.64
N LYS A 131 8.75 16.39 6.77
CA LYS A 131 8.97 17.57 7.63
C LYS A 131 9.84 18.62 6.96
N ALA A 132 10.91 18.21 6.28
CA ALA A 132 11.78 19.12 5.53
C ALA A 132 11.02 19.86 4.41
N ALA A 133 10.02 19.19 3.81
CA ALA A 133 9.15 19.80 2.80
C ALA A 133 8.05 20.71 3.38
N GLY A 134 7.96 20.84 4.72
CA GLY A 134 7.02 21.73 5.41
C GLY A 134 5.81 21.05 6.06
N GLY A 135 5.84 19.73 6.19
CA GLY A 135 4.92 18.97 7.04
C GLY A 135 5.21 19.18 8.53
N GLU A 136 4.23 18.89 9.37
CA GLU A 136 4.33 19.15 10.82
C GLU A 136 4.31 17.84 11.63
N GLU A 137 3.33 17.00 11.38
CA GLU A 137 3.15 15.73 12.08
C GLU A 137 3.16 14.56 11.08
N PHE A 138 4.00 13.58 11.36
CA PHE A 138 4.09 12.34 10.59
C PHE A 138 3.88 11.15 11.52
N THR A 139 2.89 10.33 11.23
CA THR A 139 2.61 9.12 12.00
C THR A 139 2.61 7.91 11.08
N HIS A 140 3.62 7.05 11.20
CA HIS A 140 3.58 5.72 10.61
C HIS A 140 2.76 4.78 11.52
N ILE A 141 1.72 4.19 10.97
CA ILE A 141 0.89 3.19 11.66
C ILE A 141 1.69 1.87 11.70
N PRO A 142 2.07 1.35 12.88
CA PRO A 142 2.87 0.14 12.97
C PRO A 142 2.22 -1.04 12.25
N CYS A 143 3.03 -1.94 11.71
CA CYS A 143 2.56 -3.19 11.16
C CYS A 143 1.86 -4.06 12.22
N LEU A 144 1.22 -5.13 11.81
CA LEU A 144 0.46 -5.98 12.72
C LEU A 144 1.34 -6.71 13.73
N ASN A 145 2.60 -7.01 13.35
CA ASN A 145 3.57 -7.66 14.21
C ASN A 145 2.98 -8.89 14.93
N ASP A 146 2.98 -8.88 16.26
CA ASP A 146 2.46 -9.92 17.15
C ASP A 146 1.09 -9.59 17.76
N GLN A 147 0.34 -8.67 17.16
CA GLN A 147 -0.96 -8.29 17.69
C GLN A 147 -1.91 -9.50 17.79
N PRO A 148 -2.62 -9.67 18.92
CA PRO A 148 -3.46 -10.84 19.15
C PRO A 148 -4.49 -11.11 18.04
N VAL A 149 -5.10 -10.05 17.49
CA VAL A 149 -6.08 -10.17 16.39
C VAL A 149 -5.45 -10.79 15.13
N TRP A 150 -4.20 -10.50 14.86
CA TRP A 150 -3.46 -11.06 13.74
C TRP A 150 -3.07 -12.52 13.99
N ILE A 151 -2.56 -12.82 15.16
CA ILE A 151 -2.21 -14.20 15.57
C ILE A 151 -3.46 -15.10 15.53
N ASP A 152 -4.58 -14.63 16.07
CA ASP A 152 -5.86 -15.33 15.99
C ASP A 152 -6.32 -15.58 14.54
N PHE A 153 -6.16 -14.59 13.67
CA PHE A 153 -6.49 -14.75 12.25
C PHE A 153 -5.64 -15.83 11.60
N LEU A 154 -4.32 -15.80 11.81
CA LEU A 154 -3.39 -16.80 11.27
C LEU A 154 -3.73 -18.21 11.77
N THR A 155 -3.95 -18.35 13.08
CA THR A 155 -4.31 -19.61 13.71
C THR A 155 -5.56 -20.21 13.05
N ARG A 156 -6.64 -19.43 12.95
CA ARG A 156 -7.89 -19.88 12.30
C ARG A 156 -7.71 -20.23 10.82
N ARG A 157 -6.82 -19.51 10.11
CA ARG A 157 -6.50 -19.85 8.70
C ARG A 157 -5.83 -21.21 8.58
N VAL A 158 -4.86 -21.50 9.44
CA VAL A 158 -4.14 -22.79 9.46
C VAL A 158 -5.09 -23.94 9.85
N GLU A 159 -5.87 -23.77 10.92
CA GLU A 159 -6.86 -24.77 11.36
C GLU A 159 -7.88 -25.09 10.25
N ARG A 160 -8.39 -24.07 9.58
CA ARG A 160 -9.32 -24.28 8.45
C ARG A 160 -8.66 -25.03 7.31
N TRP A 161 -7.42 -24.68 6.98
CA TRP A 161 -6.67 -25.38 5.93
C TRP A 161 -6.43 -26.86 6.31
N GLN A 162 -6.08 -27.16 7.56
CA GLN A 162 -5.92 -28.54 8.05
C GLN A 162 -7.22 -29.36 7.92
N GLN A 163 -8.38 -28.72 8.17
CA GLN A 163 -9.68 -29.38 8.10
C GLN A 163 -10.18 -29.59 6.66
N THR A 164 -9.91 -28.67 5.77
CA THR A 164 -10.51 -28.66 4.42
C THR A 164 -9.53 -28.99 3.30
N GLY A 165 -8.23 -28.98 3.55
CA GLY A 165 -7.19 -29.10 2.52
C GLY A 165 -7.19 -27.97 1.48
N ALA A 166 -8.05 -26.97 1.65
CA ALA A 166 -8.22 -25.87 0.72
C ALA A 166 -7.93 -24.53 1.41
N VAL A 167 -7.10 -23.72 0.79
CA VAL A 167 -7.08 -22.27 1.08
C VAL A 167 -8.38 -21.72 0.54
N ALA A 168 -9.30 -21.30 1.40
CA ALA A 168 -10.52 -20.63 0.94
C ALA A 168 -10.11 -19.45 0.06
N ALA A 169 -10.59 -19.45 -1.18
CA ALA A 169 -10.46 -18.29 -2.03
C ALA A 169 -11.11 -17.09 -1.31
N SER A 170 -10.33 -16.03 -1.14
CA SER A 170 -10.76 -14.75 -0.59
C SER A 170 -11.71 -14.04 -1.55
#